data_0c42ac6f9af35d7a0a0fd2e58c20e8f6
#
_entry.id   0c42ac6f9af35d7a0a0fd2e58c20e8f6
#
_cell.length_a   1.000
_cell.length_b   1.000
_cell.length_c   1.000
_cell.angle_alpha   90.00
_cell.angle_beta   90.00
_cell.angle_gamma   90.00
#
_symmetry.space_group_name_H-M   'P 1'
#
loop_
_entity.id
_entity.type
_entity.pdbx_description
1 polymer ?
#
loop_
_entity_poly.entity_id
_entity_poly.type
_entity_poly.pdbx_seq_one_letter_code
_entity_poly.pdbx_strand_id
1 'polypeptide(L)'
;MQSDLIFDVGMHLGEDTEFYLKKGFRVVAVEADPAHCAQVAERLASDVASGQLVILNVAIAKETGSIRFYRNLDMSIWGTVNASWVERNSGTRSEAIEVPSLPMERIFEDYGVPYYMKVDIEGSDLLCIEALRLASTRPRYLSIESNKLSLDSVRHELDLLTELGYSGFKVVAQHHVADQHPPVPSREGRAVDHVFSEGSSGLFGEEAPGRWVNAATALQMYQPIFFRYRLVGDNPIIKGWRLRKFLERRLGFAAGWYDTHACLGSPGGRM
;
A
#
# COMPACT_ATOMS: atom_id res chain seq x y z
N MET A 1 4.26 16.37 -11.74
CA MET A 1 4.70 15.61 -10.54
C MET A 1 5.41 16.56 -9.59
N GLN A 2 5.09 16.50 -8.30
CA GLN A 2 5.71 17.30 -7.23
C GLN A 2 6.73 16.42 -6.51
N SER A 3 8.00 16.80 -6.58
CA SER A 3 9.13 15.96 -6.11
C SER A 3 9.25 15.82 -4.59
N ASP A 4 8.55 16.66 -3.85
CA ASP A 4 8.52 16.71 -2.38
C ASP A 4 7.21 16.18 -1.78
N LEU A 5 6.30 15.65 -2.61
CA LEU A 5 4.96 15.23 -2.21
C LEU A 5 4.84 13.69 -2.23
N ILE A 6 4.28 13.14 -1.18
CA ILE A 6 3.88 11.72 -1.10
C ILE A 6 2.38 11.63 -0.83
N PHE A 7 1.72 10.66 -1.48
CA PHE A 7 0.36 10.25 -1.11
C PHE A 7 0.42 8.92 -0.36
N ASP A 8 -0.19 8.91 0.83
CA ASP A 8 -0.39 7.73 1.67
C ASP A 8 -1.88 7.39 1.64
N VAL A 9 -2.29 6.53 0.70
CA VAL A 9 -3.69 6.14 0.50
C VAL A 9 -3.95 4.85 1.24
N GLY A 10 -4.73 4.94 2.32
CA GLY A 10 -4.86 3.95 3.37
C GLY A 10 -3.85 4.23 4.48
N MET A 11 -3.96 5.42 5.09
CA MET A 11 -3.02 5.89 6.11
C MET A 11 -3.05 5.04 7.38
N HIS A 12 -4.20 4.45 7.72
CA HIS A 12 -4.42 3.72 8.97
C HIS A 12 -4.04 4.57 10.20
N LEU A 13 -3.13 4.11 11.05
CA LEU A 13 -2.63 4.85 12.21
C LEU A 13 -1.42 5.74 11.90
N GLY A 14 -1.08 5.92 10.61
CA GLY A 14 -0.08 6.88 10.15
C GLY A 14 1.36 6.46 10.38
N GLU A 15 1.63 5.16 10.43
CA GLU A 15 2.98 4.62 10.61
C GLU A 15 3.88 5.03 9.45
N ASP A 16 3.43 4.83 8.22
CA ASP A 16 4.15 5.22 7.00
C ASP A 16 4.15 6.74 6.82
N THR A 17 3.01 7.42 7.10
CA THR A 17 2.91 8.88 7.09
C THR A 17 4.01 9.53 7.96
N GLU A 18 4.21 9.04 9.20
CA GLU A 18 5.25 9.56 10.08
C GLU A 18 6.65 9.37 9.50
N PHE A 19 6.92 8.23 8.89
CA PHE A 19 8.19 7.96 8.22
C PHE A 19 8.43 8.94 7.06
N TYR A 20 7.43 9.18 6.19
CA TYR A 20 7.56 10.09 5.06
C TYR A 20 7.78 11.54 5.53
N LEU A 21 7.09 11.99 6.58
CA LEU A 21 7.31 13.31 7.19
C LEU A 21 8.73 13.45 7.74
N LYS A 22 9.23 12.44 8.48
CA LYS A 22 10.62 12.41 8.96
C LYS A 22 11.63 12.47 7.82
N LYS A 23 11.35 11.83 6.68
CA LYS A 23 12.17 11.90 5.45
C LYS A 23 12.15 13.29 4.81
N GLY A 24 11.28 14.20 5.26
CA GLY A 24 11.19 15.59 4.81
C GLY A 24 10.19 15.84 3.68
N PHE A 25 9.34 14.87 3.37
CA PHE A 25 8.28 15.02 2.38
C PHE A 25 7.06 15.73 2.97
N ARG A 26 6.30 16.40 2.10
CA ARG A 26 4.91 16.74 2.38
C ARG A 26 4.07 15.50 2.12
N VAL A 27 3.03 15.30 2.94
CA VAL A 27 2.19 14.11 2.82
C VAL A 27 0.72 14.52 2.70
N VAL A 28 0.02 13.95 1.71
CA VAL A 28 -1.44 13.89 1.66
C VAL A 28 -1.82 12.46 2.01
N ALA A 29 -2.43 12.31 3.18
CA ALA A 29 -2.84 11.03 3.73
C ALA A 29 -4.36 10.88 3.58
N VAL A 30 -4.80 9.76 3.03
CA VAL A 30 -6.21 9.43 2.80
C VAL A 30 -6.59 8.28 3.70
N GLU A 31 -7.66 8.45 4.49
CA GLU A 31 -8.14 7.44 5.42
C GLU A 31 -9.66 7.52 5.58
N ALA A 32 -10.35 6.39 5.44
CA ALA A 32 -11.79 6.33 5.53
C ALA A 32 -12.30 6.35 6.98
N ASP A 33 -11.54 5.75 7.92
CA ASP A 33 -11.95 5.70 9.32
C ASP A 33 -11.72 7.05 10.03
N PRO A 34 -12.79 7.77 10.46
CA PRO A 34 -12.65 9.05 11.14
C PRO A 34 -11.93 8.95 12.49
N ALA A 35 -11.95 7.79 13.15
CA ALA A 35 -11.25 7.60 14.41
C ALA A 35 -9.73 7.54 14.19
N HIS A 36 -9.27 6.88 13.13
CA HIS A 36 -7.85 6.87 12.75
C HIS A 36 -7.39 8.28 12.35
N CYS A 37 -8.17 8.98 11.53
CA CYS A 37 -7.87 10.37 11.15
C CYS A 37 -7.70 11.28 12.37
N ALA A 38 -8.62 11.21 13.34
CA ALA A 38 -8.56 12.02 14.56
C ALA A 38 -7.31 11.70 15.40
N GLN A 39 -7.01 10.42 15.58
CA GLN A 39 -5.84 9.97 16.34
C GLN A 39 -4.52 10.42 15.70
N VAL A 40 -4.40 10.31 14.37
CA VAL A 40 -3.20 10.75 13.65
C VAL A 40 -3.09 12.27 13.67
N ALA A 41 -4.19 13.01 13.50
CA ALA A 41 -4.20 14.47 13.56
C ALA A 41 -3.77 15.00 14.93
N GLU A 42 -4.15 14.34 16.03
CA GLU A 42 -3.69 14.68 17.36
C GLU A 42 -2.18 14.39 17.55
N ARG A 43 -1.73 13.19 17.15
CA ARG A 43 -0.35 12.76 17.31
C ARG A 43 0.63 13.58 16.44
N LEU A 44 0.23 13.95 15.23
CA LEU A 44 1.04 14.71 14.27
C LEU A 44 0.54 16.16 14.10
N ALA A 45 0.02 16.76 15.19
CA ALA A 45 -0.59 18.09 15.16
C ALA A 45 0.36 19.19 14.66
N SER A 46 1.65 19.08 14.92
CA SER A 46 2.66 20.03 14.44
C SER A 46 2.81 19.99 12.91
N ASP A 47 2.76 18.79 12.32
CA ASP A 47 2.90 18.59 10.87
C ASP A 47 1.63 19.04 10.15
N VAL A 48 0.46 18.82 10.76
CA VAL A 48 -0.82 19.36 10.27
C VAL A 48 -0.82 20.88 10.33
N ALA A 49 -0.41 21.48 11.45
CA ALA A 49 -0.39 22.94 11.63
C ALA A 49 0.61 23.64 10.69
N SER A 50 1.73 22.99 10.36
CA SER A 50 2.72 23.49 9.40
C SER A 50 2.29 23.35 7.94
N GLY A 51 1.26 22.53 7.66
CA GLY A 51 0.85 22.15 6.30
C GLY A 51 1.75 21.10 5.65
N GLN A 52 2.67 20.48 6.40
CA GLN A 52 3.47 19.36 5.91
C GLN A 52 2.63 18.08 5.78
N LEU A 53 1.58 17.92 6.62
CA LEU A 53 0.61 16.85 6.56
C LEU A 53 -0.79 17.39 6.28
N VAL A 54 -1.45 16.83 5.26
CA VAL A 54 -2.89 16.99 5.00
C VAL A 54 -3.55 15.64 5.21
N ILE A 55 -4.56 15.56 6.06
CA ILE A 55 -5.36 14.34 6.28
C ILE A 55 -6.73 14.52 5.63
N LEU A 56 -7.07 13.61 4.71
CA LEU A 56 -8.36 13.56 4.04
C LEU A 56 -9.16 12.39 4.62
N ASN A 57 -10.18 12.70 5.42
CA ASN A 57 -11.08 11.67 5.94
C ASN A 57 -12.14 11.33 4.88
N VAL A 58 -11.75 10.53 3.91
CA VAL A 58 -12.59 10.09 2.79
C VAL A 58 -12.22 8.66 2.37
N ALA A 59 -13.19 7.94 1.84
CA ALA A 59 -12.94 6.70 1.10
C ALA A 59 -12.73 7.01 -0.39
N ILE A 60 -11.82 6.27 -1.04
CA ILE A 60 -11.69 6.34 -2.50
C ILE A 60 -12.82 5.55 -3.15
N ALA A 61 -13.57 6.22 -4.03
CA ALA A 61 -14.67 5.66 -4.77
C ALA A 61 -14.73 6.26 -6.19
N LYS A 62 -15.63 5.75 -7.03
CA LYS A 62 -15.81 6.25 -8.42
C LYS A 62 -16.45 7.64 -8.48
N GLU A 63 -17.19 8.03 -7.43
CA GLU A 63 -17.97 9.26 -7.40
C GLU A 63 -17.83 9.96 -6.05
N THR A 64 -17.97 11.29 -6.09
CA THR A 64 -18.07 12.11 -4.88
C THR A 64 -19.41 11.87 -4.22
N GLY A 65 -19.43 11.63 -2.92
CA GLY A 65 -20.66 11.40 -2.18
C GLY A 65 -20.42 10.83 -0.79
N SER A 66 -21.21 9.83 -0.44
CA SER A 66 -21.09 9.03 0.78
C SER A 66 -21.12 7.55 0.40
N ILE A 67 -20.32 6.75 1.09
CA ILE A 67 -20.23 5.32 0.87
C ILE A 67 -20.19 4.59 2.22
N ARG A 68 -20.69 3.37 2.23
CA ARG A 68 -20.60 2.51 3.38
C ARG A 68 -19.18 1.96 3.52
N PHE A 69 -18.56 2.22 4.66
CA PHE A 69 -17.28 1.67 5.07
C PHE A 69 -17.48 0.67 6.21
N TYR A 70 -16.84 -0.47 6.12
CA TYR A 70 -16.89 -1.54 7.11
C TYR A 70 -15.61 -1.50 7.94
N ARG A 71 -15.70 -0.90 9.12
CA ARG A 71 -14.63 -0.89 10.11
C ARG A 71 -14.51 -2.29 10.70
N ASN A 72 -13.32 -2.87 10.73
CA ASN A 72 -13.08 -4.11 11.44
C ASN A 72 -12.67 -3.81 12.89
N LEU A 73 -13.42 -4.35 13.87
CA LEU A 73 -13.23 -4.06 15.29
C LEU A 73 -12.15 -4.91 15.95
N ASP A 74 -11.75 -5.99 15.34
CA ASP A 74 -10.74 -6.93 15.87
C ASP A 74 -9.38 -6.77 15.18
N MET A 75 -9.39 -6.35 13.90
CA MET A 75 -8.21 -6.13 13.06
C MET A 75 -8.36 -4.81 12.31
N SER A 76 -7.92 -3.71 12.93
CA SER A 76 -8.16 -2.34 12.41
C SER A 76 -7.64 -2.10 10.98
N ILE A 77 -6.61 -2.84 10.54
CA ILE A 77 -6.06 -2.79 9.19
C ILE A 77 -6.99 -3.38 8.11
N TRP A 78 -8.04 -4.12 8.48
CA TRP A 78 -8.97 -4.77 7.54
C TRP A 78 -10.25 -3.94 7.30
N GLY A 79 -10.18 -2.63 7.43
CA GLY A 79 -11.27 -1.73 7.07
C GLY A 79 -11.46 -1.70 5.54
N THR A 80 -12.72 -1.79 5.03
CA THR A 80 -12.96 -1.86 3.60
C THR A 80 -14.30 -1.26 3.21
N VAL A 81 -14.41 -0.76 1.97
CA VAL A 81 -15.70 -0.40 1.34
C VAL A 81 -16.34 -1.57 0.61
N ASN A 82 -15.65 -2.70 0.51
CA ASN A 82 -16.09 -3.86 -0.24
C ASN A 82 -16.76 -4.91 0.66
N ALA A 83 -18.07 -5.06 0.56
CA ALA A 83 -18.85 -6.01 1.36
C ALA A 83 -18.37 -7.48 1.22
N SER A 84 -17.86 -7.87 0.04
CA SER A 84 -17.36 -9.25 -0.16
C SER A 84 -16.10 -9.55 0.66
N TRP A 85 -15.33 -8.53 1.01
CA TRP A 85 -14.18 -8.67 1.91
C TRP A 85 -14.60 -8.88 3.36
N VAL A 86 -15.71 -8.25 3.77
CA VAL A 86 -16.32 -8.49 5.10
C VAL A 86 -16.75 -9.94 5.24
N GLU A 87 -17.40 -10.51 4.20
CA GLU A 87 -17.79 -11.91 4.17
C GLU A 87 -16.59 -12.86 4.26
N ARG A 88 -15.50 -12.54 3.57
CA ARG A 88 -14.23 -13.27 3.65
C ARG A 88 -13.65 -13.26 5.06
N ASN A 89 -13.78 -12.13 5.76
CA ASN A 89 -13.28 -11.91 7.11
C ASN A 89 -14.33 -12.24 8.19
N SER A 90 -15.29 -13.14 7.90
CA SER A 90 -16.44 -13.48 8.76
C SER A 90 -16.07 -14.01 10.15
N GLY A 91 -14.81 -14.30 10.42
CA GLY A 91 -14.30 -14.62 11.77
C GLY A 91 -14.07 -13.42 12.69
N THR A 92 -14.23 -12.19 12.19
CA THR A 92 -14.04 -10.94 12.92
C THR A 92 -15.30 -10.11 12.95
N ARG A 93 -15.41 -9.21 13.95
CA ARG A 93 -16.53 -8.28 14.08
C ARG A 93 -16.29 -7.06 13.19
N SER A 94 -17.32 -6.66 12.46
CA SER A 94 -17.30 -5.45 11.64
C SER A 94 -18.48 -4.53 11.98
N GLU A 95 -18.25 -3.23 11.92
CA GLU A 95 -19.24 -2.17 12.05
C GLU A 95 -19.33 -1.40 10.75
N ALA A 96 -20.54 -1.18 10.24
CA ALA A 96 -20.78 -0.36 9.06
C ALA A 96 -21.02 1.09 9.44
N ILE A 97 -20.25 2.02 8.88
CA ILE A 97 -20.44 3.46 9.03
C ILE A 97 -20.54 4.10 7.64
N GLU A 98 -21.20 5.25 7.55
CA GLU A 98 -21.22 6.07 6.34
C GLU A 98 -20.06 7.07 6.40
N VAL A 99 -19.26 7.13 5.34
CA VAL A 99 -18.12 8.04 5.24
C VAL A 99 -18.16 8.82 3.91
N PRO A 100 -17.62 10.03 3.85
CA PRO A 100 -17.48 10.76 2.60
C PRO A 100 -16.65 9.95 1.59
N SER A 101 -16.95 10.10 0.30
CA SER A 101 -16.19 9.48 -0.79
C SER A 101 -15.75 10.50 -1.82
N LEU A 102 -14.56 10.27 -2.39
CA LEU A 102 -14.00 11.05 -3.50
C LEU A 102 -13.36 10.12 -4.53
N PRO A 103 -13.42 10.45 -5.83
CA PRO A 103 -12.57 9.83 -6.82
C PRO A 103 -11.11 10.31 -6.66
N MET A 104 -10.16 9.43 -6.96
CA MET A 104 -8.73 9.73 -6.83
C MET A 104 -8.29 10.87 -7.76
N GLU A 105 -8.95 11.01 -8.91
CA GLU A 105 -8.73 12.12 -9.86
C GLU A 105 -8.90 13.49 -9.19
N ARG A 106 -9.90 13.61 -8.31
CA ARG A 106 -10.16 14.83 -7.58
C ARG A 106 -9.01 15.20 -6.65
N ILE A 107 -8.40 14.20 -6.00
CA ILE A 107 -7.24 14.40 -5.13
C ILE A 107 -6.02 14.83 -5.97
N PHE A 108 -5.83 14.26 -7.18
CA PHE A 108 -4.78 14.73 -8.09
C PHE A 108 -5.01 16.16 -8.58
N GLU A 109 -6.27 16.58 -8.80
CA GLU A 109 -6.62 17.95 -9.17
C GLU A 109 -6.30 18.95 -8.05
N ASP A 110 -6.65 18.62 -6.82
CA ASP A 110 -6.52 19.52 -5.67
C ASP A 110 -5.08 19.60 -5.14
N TYR A 111 -4.31 18.51 -5.18
CA TYR A 111 -2.97 18.42 -4.56
C TYR A 111 -1.84 18.19 -5.58
N GLY A 112 -2.16 17.89 -6.84
CA GLY A 112 -1.19 17.50 -7.86
C GLY A 112 -0.76 16.03 -7.77
N VAL A 113 0.08 15.60 -8.72
CA VAL A 113 0.59 14.22 -8.76
C VAL A 113 1.84 14.10 -7.89
N PRO A 114 1.90 13.16 -6.94
CA PRO A 114 3.00 13.01 -6.00
C PRO A 114 4.25 12.40 -6.65
N TYR A 115 5.37 12.49 -5.95
CA TYR A 115 6.61 11.77 -6.25
C TYR A 115 6.44 10.26 -6.03
N TYR A 116 5.87 9.89 -4.88
CA TYR A 116 5.56 8.52 -4.50
C TYR A 116 4.10 8.42 -4.05
N MET A 117 3.44 7.34 -4.44
CA MET A 117 2.08 7.01 -4.02
C MET A 117 2.05 5.60 -3.46
N LYS A 118 1.73 5.47 -2.17
CA LYS A 118 1.36 4.20 -1.54
C LYS A 118 -0.13 4.02 -1.66
N VAL A 119 -0.58 2.82 -2.03
CA VAL A 119 -2.00 2.46 -2.10
C VAL A 119 -2.22 1.15 -1.34
N ASP A 120 -3.05 1.22 -0.31
CA ASP A 120 -3.37 0.09 0.57
C ASP A 120 -4.75 0.34 1.20
N ILE A 121 -5.82 0.11 0.43
CA ILE A 121 -7.22 0.41 0.82
C ILE A 121 -8.15 -0.81 0.71
N GLU A 122 -7.57 -1.98 0.89
CA GLU A 122 -8.29 -3.24 1.08
C GLU A 122 -9.40 -3.50 0.03
N GLY A 123 -8.98 -3.63 -1.25
CA GLY A 123 -9.81 -4.09 -2.36
C GLY A 123 -10.40 -3.02 -3.28
N SER A 124 -10.01 -1.75 -3.11
CA SER A 124 -10.33 -0.66 -4.04
C SER A 124 -9.10 -0.04 -4.69
N ASP A 125 -7.95 -0.63 -4.50
CA ASP A 125 -6.62 -0.15 -4.86
C ASP A 125 -6.49 0.18 -6.35
N LEU A 126 -7.08 -0.65 -7.21
CA LEU A 126 -7.04 -0.43 -8.66
C LEU A 126 -7.72 0.87 -9.09
N LEU A 127 -8.69 1.40 -8.32
CA LEU A 127 -9.30 2.69 -8.63
C LEU A 127 -8.25 3.82 -8.62
N CYS A 128 -7.30 3.76 -7.67
CA CYS A 128 -6.21 4.73 -7.59
C CYS A 128 -5.27 4.65 -8.81
N ILE A 129 -5.01 3.42 -9.27
CA ILE A 129 -4.13 3.18 -10.41
C ILE A 129 -4.82 3.59 -11.73
N GLU A 130 -6.09 3.23 -11.90
CA GLU A 130 -6.88 3.60 -13.07
C GLU A 130 -7.01 5.13 -13.23
N ALA A 131 -7.17 5.85 -12.12
CA ALA A 131 -7.22 7.32 -12.10
C ALA A 131 -5.97 7.98 -12.70
N LEU A 132 -4.82 7.31 -12.64
CA LEU A 132 -3.60 7.79 -13.29
C LEU A 132 -3.71 7.89 -14.81
N ARG A 133 -4.65 7.22 -15.47
CA ARG A 133 -4.89 7.36 -16.92
C ARG A 133 -5.24 8.79 -17.30
N LEU A 134 -5.94 9.50 -16.42
CA LEU A 134 -6.41 10.88 -16.64
C LEU A 134 -5.43 11.95 -16.13
N ALA A 135 -4.48 11.58 -15.29
CA ALA A 135 -3.49 12.52 -14.76
C ALA A 135 -2.48 12.93 -15.85
N SER A 136 -2.04 14.19 -15.85
CA SER A 136 -1.07 14.73 -16.81
C SER A 136 0.34 14.13 -16.70
N THR A 137 0.68 13.65 -15.53
CA THR A 137 1.95 12.99 -15.19
C THR A 137 1.66 11.77 -14.31
N ARG A 138 2.70 11.01 -13.96
CA ARG A 138 2.60 9.84 -13.09
C ARG A 138 3.55 9.99 -11.90
N PRO A 139 3.25 9.40 -10.73
CA PRO A 139 4.24 9.24 -9.65
C PRO A 139 5.51 8.58 -10.16
N ARG A 140 6.67 9.05 -9.69
CA ARG A 140 7.96 8.38 -10.03
C ARG A 140 7.98 6.95 -9.51
N TYR A 141 7.46 6.76 -8.29
CA TYR A 141 7.32 5.48 -7.63
C TYR A 141 5.90 5.29 -7.14
N LEU A 142 5.49 4.03 -7.12
CA LEU A 142 4.19 3.62 -6.64
C LEU A 142 4.35 2.29 -5.91
N SER A 143 3.60 2.08 -4.82
CA SER A 143 3.39 0.74 -4.25
C SER A 143 1.90 0.46 -4.09
N ILE A 144 1.56 -0.80 -4.25
CA ILE A 144 0.20 -1.31 -4.09
C ILE A 144 0.26 -2.66 -3.37
N GLU A 145 -0.66 -2.89 -2.41
CA GLU A 145 -0.82 -4.22 -1.83
C GLU A 145 -1.31 -5.19 -2.91
N SER A 146 -0.48 -6.19 -3.24
CA SER A 146 -0.79 -7.09 -4.33
C SER A 146 -1.89 -8.07 -3.96
N ASN A 147 -2.85 -8.22 -4.87
CA ASN A 147 -3.97 -9.13 -4.68
C ASN A 147 -3.52 -10.57 -4.43
N LYS A 148 -3.94 -11.14 -3.30
CA LYS A 148 -3.59 -12.51 -2.86
C LYS A 148 -4.51 -13.59 -3.43
N LEU A 149 -5.59 -13.20 -4.12
CA LEU A 149 -6.66 -14.13 -4.52
C LEU A 149 -6.33 -14.89 -5.79
N SER A 150 -5.70 -14.24 -6.77
CA SER A 150 -5.34 -14.90 -8.02
C SER A 150 -4.10 -14.30 -8.68
N LEU A 151 -3.33 -15.16 -9.35
CA LEU A 151 -2.19 -14.73 -10.17
C LEU A 151 -2.63 -13.88 -11.37
N ASP A 152 -3.85 -14.09 -11.88
CA ASP A 152 -4.41 -13.32 -12.99
C ASP A 152 -4.73 -11.88 -12.55
N SER A 153 -5.13 -11.68 -11.29
CA SER A 153 -5.31 -10.33 -10.73
C SER A 153 -3.98 -9.58 -10.65
N VAL A 154 -2.90 -10.24 -10.21
CA VAL A 154 -1.55 -9.64 -10.21
C VAL A 154 -1.07 -9.37 -11.64
N ARG A 155 -1.36 -10.26 -12.59
CA ARG A 155 -1.06 -10.00 -14.00
C ARG A 155 -1.76 -8.75 -14.50
N HIS A 156 -3.06 -8.61 -14.23
CA HIS A 156 -3.84 -7.43 -14.62
C HIS A 156 -3.28 -6.14 -13.99
N GLU A 157 -2.89 -6.18 -12.73
CA GLU A 157 -2.23 -5.06 -12.04
C GLU A 157 -0.91 -4.66 -12.73
N LEU A 158 -0.03 -5.64 -13.02
CA LEU A 158 1.24 -5.39 -13.71
C LEU A 158 1.05 -4.89 -15.15
N ASP A 159 0.05 -5.41 -15.85
CA ASP A 159 -0.30 -4.98 -17.22
C ASP A 159 -0.79 -3.52 -17.20
N LEU A 160 -1.68 -3.16 -16.26
CA LEU A 160 -2.17 -1.79 -16.09
C LEU A 160 -1.04 -0.82 -15.75
N LEU A 161 -0.16 -1.19 -14.82
CA LEU A 161 1.02 -0.37 -14.47
C LEU A 161 1.97 -0.21 -15.67
N THR A 162 2.16 -1.26 -16.47
CA THR A 162 2.99 -1.21 -17.68
C THR A 162 2.38 -0.30 -18.75
N GLU A 163 1.07 -0.35 -18.97
CA GLU A 163 0.33 0.57 -19.86
C GLU A 163 0.48 2.04 -19.41
N LEU A 164 0.56 2.29 -18.11
CA LEU A 164 0.79 3.62 -17.54
C LEU A 164 2.25 4.09 -17.66
N GLY A 165 3.16 3.25 -18.17
CA GLY A 165 4.57 3.58 -18.43
C GLY A 165 5.54 3.12 -17.33
N TYR A 166 5.08 2.40 -16.32
CA TYR A 166 5.99 1.79 -15.34
C TYR A 166 6.74 0.61 -15.97
N SER A 167 8.05 0.57 -15.79
CA SER A 167 8.91 -0.44 -16.43
C SER A 167 9.79 -1.22 -15.46
N GLY A 168 9.95 -0.72 -14.24
CA GLY A 168 10.65 -1.42 -13.16
C GLY A 168 9.68 -1.82 -12.07
N PHE A 169 9.84 -3.05 -11.56
CA PHE A 169 9.00 -3.61 -10.50
C PHE A 169 9.85 -4.27 -9.43
N LYS A 170 9.40 -4.21 -8.17
CA LYS A 170 9.91 -5.00 -7.06
C LYS A 170 8.74 -5.73 -6.40
N VAL A 171 8.95 -6.95 -5.94
CA VAL A 171 8.01 -7.72 -5.13
C VAL A 171 8.55 -7.74 -3.71
N VAL A 172 7.92 -7.01 -2.81
CA VAL A 172 8.42 -6.77 -1.45
C VAL A 172 7.57 -7.52 -0.44
N ALA A 173 8.20 -8.37 0.35
CA ALA A 173 7.54 -9.14 1.40
C ALA A 173 7.29 -8.27 2.63
N GLN A 174 6.04 -8.12 3.05
CA GLN A 174 5.64 -7.24 4.14
C GLN A 174 5.93 -7.84 5.54
N HIS A 175 6.03 -9.17 5.65
CA HIS A 175 6.34 -9.83 6.93
C HIS A 175 7.77 -9.61 7.46
N HIS A 176 8.61 -8.87 6.72
CA HIS A 176 9.97 -8.48 7.11
C HIS A 176 10.14 -6.97 7.24
N VAL A 177 9.05 -6.21 7.27
CA VAL A 177 9.12 -4.74 7.34
C VAL A 177 9.84 -4.26 8.60
N ALA A 178 9.58 -4.89 9.76
CA ALA A 178 10.24 -4.56 11.01
C ALA A 178 11.79 -4.76 10.99
N ASP A 179 12.30 -5.56 10.06
CA ASP A 179 13.74 -5.81 9.87
C ASP A 179 14.39 -4.77 8.93
N GLN A 180 13.60 -3.90 8.31
CA GLN A 180 14.11 -2.88 7.39
C GLN A 180 14.72 -1.70 8.15
N HIS A 181 15.81 -1.17 7.64
CA HIS A 181 16.47 0.02 8.17
C HIS A 181 16.72 1.03 7.06
N PRO A 182 16.40 2.34 7.27
CA PRO A 182 16.73 3.37 6.29
C PRO A 182 18.24 3.39 6.02
N PRO A 183 18.67 3.43 4.75
CA PRO A 183 20.08 3.41 4.40
C PRO A 183 20.77 4.75 4.69
N VAL A 184 22.09 4.67 4.96
CA VAL A 184 22.98 5.83 5.04
C VAL A 184 24.12 5.65 4.06
N PRO A 185 24.26 6.54 3.05
CA PRO A 185 23.44 7.73 2.80
C PRO A 185 22.05 7.39 2.29
N SER A 186 21.08 8.27 2.58
CA SER A 186 19.72 8.16 2.07
C SER A 186 19.67 8.32 0.54
N ARG A 187 18.77 7.58 -0.10
CA ARG A 187 18.47 7.68 -1.53
C ARG A 187 17.14 8.39 -1.79
N GLU A 188 16.27 8.42 -0.77
CA GLU A 188 14.95 9.05 -0.81
C GLU A 188 14.87 10.07 0.33
N GLY A 189 14.65 11.34 0.01
CA GLY A 189 14.59 12.40 1.01
C GLY A 189 15.86 12.52 1.86
N ARG A 190 15.70 12.89 3.12
CA ARG A 190 16.84 13.00 4.08
C ARG A 190 17.08 11.69 4.83
N ALA A 191 18.31 11.53 5.33
CA ALA A 191 18.65 10.41 6.22
C ALA A 191 17.90 10.54 7.55
N VAL A 192 17.31 9.44 8.00
CA VAL A 192 16.56 9.36 9.27
C VAL A 192 16.87 8.04 9.96
N ASP A 193 16.82 8.07 11.29
CA ASP A 193 16.72 6.86 12.10
C ASP A 193 15.23 6.55 12.32
N HIS A 194 14.79 5.36 11.89
CA HIS A 194 13.39 4.94 11.98
C HIS A 194 13.29 3.43 12.14
N VAL A 195 12.42 3.00 13.04
CA VAL A 195 12.06 1.60 13.26
C VAL A 195 10.64 1.40 12.77
N PHE A 196 10.46 0.51 11.81
CA PHE A 196 9.15 0.18 11.27
C PHE A 196 8.38 -0.74 12.22
N SER A 197 7.09 -0.48 12.37
CA SER A 197 6.14 -1.37 13.06
C SER A 197 5.59 -2.44 12.09
N GLU A 198 4.90 -3.43 12.62
CA GLU A 198 4.24 -4.47 11.81
C GLU A 198 3.12 -3.92 10.89
N GLY A 199 2.60 -2.72 11.16
CA GLY A 199 1.57 -2.06 10.34
C GLY A 199 2.13 -1.18 9.23
N SER A 200 3.46 -1.06 9.10
CA SER A 200 4.09 -0.22 8.09
C SER A 200 4.30 -0.97 6.77
N SER A 201 4.34 -0.24 5.65
CA SER A 201 4.76 -0.75 4.34
C SER A 201 6.29 -0.69 4.14
N GLY A 202 7.01 0.06 4.98
CA GLY A 202 8.46 0.09 5.02
C GLY A 202 9.12 1.07 4.06
N LEU A 203 10.29 0.70 3.56
CA LEU A 203 11.08 1.53 2.65
C LEU A 203 10.43 1.62 1.26
N PHE A 204 10.58 2.76 0.61
CA PHE A 204 10.00 3.03 -0.70
C PHE A 204 11.05 3.47 -1.74
N GLY A 205 10.64 3.55 -3.00
CA GLY A 205 11.46 4.05 -4.09
C GLY A 205 12.75 3.24 -4.28
N GLU A 206 13.89 3.91 -4.39
CA GLU A 206 15.19 3.25 -4.52
C GLU A 206 15.63 2.53 -3.24
N GLU A 207 15.07 2.91 -2.09
CA GLU A 207 15.36 2.28 -0.80
C GLU A 207 14.56 0.99 -0.57
N ALA A 208 13.44 0.78 -1.28
CA ALA A 208 12.65 -0.44 -1.17
C ALA A 208 13.50 -1.68 -1.44
N PRO A 209 13.34 -2.77 -0.66
CA PRO A 209 14.15 -3.98 -0.81
C PRO A 209 14.04 -4.62 -2.19
N GLY A 210 15.08 -5.36 -2.57
CA GLY A 210 15.10 -6.12 -3.81
C GLY A 210 15.66 -5.34 -5.00
N ARG A 211 15.71 -6.02 -6.15
CA ARG A 211 16.15 -5.44 -7.43
C ARG A 211 14.96 -5.07 -8.28
N TRP A 212 15.07 -3.99 -9.01
CA TRP A 212 14.11 -3.67 -10.04
C TRP A 212 14.18 -4.70 -11.15
N VAL A 213 13.05 -5.25 -11.55
CA VAL A 213 12.87 -6.23 -12.61
C VAL A 213 11.76 -5.77 -13.56
N ASN A 214 11.64 -6.37 -14.74
CA ASN A 214 10.50 -6.11 -15.63
C ASN A 214 9.22 -6.85 -15.16
N ALA A 215 8.07 -6.49 -15.70
CA ALA A 215 6.76 -7.04 -15.34
C ALA A 215 6.71 -8.58 -15.49
N ALA A 216 7.29 -9.14 -16.56
CA ALA A 216 7.32 -10.58 -16.78
C ALA A 216 8.09 -11.31 -15.66
N THR A 217 9.23 -10.78 -15.24
CA THR A 217 10.02 -11.33 -14.15
C THR A 217 9.30 -11.16 -12.81
N ALA A 218 8.67 -10.00 -12.55
CA ALA A 218 7.86 -9.79 -11.35
C ALA A 218 6.72 -10.81 -11.25
N LEU A 219 6.00 -11.06 -12.35
CA LEU A 219 4.96 -12.08 -12.41
C LEU A 219 5.52 -13.49 -12.11
N GLN A 220 6.71 -13.82 -12.63
CA GLN A 220 7.38 -15.09 -12.30
C GLN A 220 7.72 -15.20 -10.80
N MET A 221 8.09 -14.09 -10.15
CA MET A 221 8.35 -14.07 -8.69
C MET A 221 7.07 -14.33 -7.89
N TYR A 222 5.90 -13.91 -8.38
CA TYR A 222 4.62 -14.19 -7.74
C TYR A 222 4.19 -15.66 -7.84
N GLN A 223 4.58 -16.41 -8.86
CA GLN A 223 4.17 -17.82 -9.03
C GLN A 223 4.47 -18.69 -7.80
N PRO A 224 5.69 -18.74 -7.25
CA PRO A 224 5.96 -19.53 -6.04
C PRO A 224 5.26 -19.00 -4.79
N ILE A 225 4.96 -17.68 -4.74
CA ILE A 225 4.19 -17.07 -3.64
C ILE A 225 2.77 -17.62 -3.65
N PHE A 226 2.08 -17.58 -4.81
CA PHE A 226 0.73 -18.13 -4.97
C PHE A 226 0.69 -19.64 -4.75
N PHE A 227 1.72 -20.37 -5.19
CA PHE A 227 1.82 -21.79 -4.92
C PHE A 227 1.90 -22.08 -3.41
N ARG A 228 2.74 -21.34 -2.66
CA ARG A 228 2.82 -21.43 -1.21
C ARG A 228 1.51 -21.04 -0.53
N TYR A 229 0.89 -19.95 -0.96
CA TYR A 229 -0.38 -19.47 -0.41
C TYR A 229 -1.50 -20.51 -0.60
N ARG A 230 -1.56 -21.18 -1.74
CA ARG A 230 -2.49 -22.28 -2.01
C ARG A 230 -2.24 -23.51 -1.10
N LEU A 231 -0.99 -23.75 -0.71
CA LEU A 231 -0.64 -24.88 0.18
C LEU A 231 -0.97 -24.59 1.64
N VAL A 232 -0.65 -23.40 2.16
CA VAL A 232 -0.67 -23.08 3.59
C VAL A 232 -1.43 -21.79 3.97
N GLY A 233 -1.98 -21.05 3.00
CA GLY A 233 -2.72 -19.78 3.20
C GLY A 233 -4.10 -19.94 3.87
N ASP A 234 -5.02 -19.01 3.64
CA ASP A 234 -6.32 -18.94 4.32
C ASP A 234 -7.22 -20.17 4.05
N ASN A 235 -7.24 -20.67 2.79
CA ASN A 235 -7.96 -21.88 2.40
C ASN A 235 -6.97 -22.98 1.92
N PRO A 236 -6.15 -23.54 2.84
CA PRO A 236 -5.04 -24.36 2.45
C PRO A 236 -5.46 -25.75 1.99
N ILE A 237 -4.73 -26.27 1.00
CA ILE A 237 -4.81 -27.70 0.63
C ILE A 237 -4.34 -28.57 1.80
N ILE A 238 -3.30 -28.13 2.53
CA ILE A 238 -2.75 -28.82 3.68
C ILE A 238 -3.55 -28.42 4.92
N LYS A 239 -4.52 -29.24 5.32
CA LYS A 239 -5.39 -28.98 6.48
C LYS A 239 -4.72 -29.29 7.83
N GLY A 240 -3.63 -30.09 7.86
CA GLY A 240 -2.95 -30.52 9.08
C GLY A 240 -2.11 -29.42 9.72
N TRP A 241 -2.53 -28.85 10.87
CA TRP A 241 -1.84 -27.74 11.54
C TRP A 241 -0.38 -28.04 11.89
N ARG A 242 -0.05 -29.30 12.26
CA ARG A 242 1.33 -29.72 12.58
C ARG A 242 2.25 -29.67 11.36
N LEU A 243 1.75 -30.11 10.21
CA LEU A 243 2.50 -30.08 8.94
C LEU A 243 2.68 -28.65 8.47
N ARG A 244 1.63 -27.81 8.56
CA ARG A 244 1.73 -26.36 8.23
C ARG A 244 2.81 -25.71 9.08
N LYS A 245 2.77 -25.87 10.41
CA LYS A 245 3.76 -25.30 11.34
C LYS A 245 5.19 -25.81 11.09
N PHE A 246 5.33 -27.06 10.66
CA PHE A 246 6.62 -27.61 10.23
C PHE A 246 7.13 -26.94 8.94
N LEU A 247 6.27 -26.77 7.93
CA LEU A 247 6.60 -26.10 6.66
C LEU A 247 6.96 -24.62 6.88
N GLU A 248 6.21 -23.92 7.71
CA GLU A 248 6.51 -22.53 8.10
C GLU A 248 7.89 -22.41 8.75
N ARG A 249 8.17 -23.24 9.78
CA ARG A 249 9.41 -23.15 10.57
C ARG A 249 10.66 -23.64 9.84
N ARG A 250 10.54 -24.65 8.99
CA ARG A 250 11.70 -25.31 8.37
C ARG A 250 11.97 -24.88 6.94
N LEU A 251 10.94 -24.44 6.22
CA LEU A 251 11.01 -24.11 4.81
C LEU A 251 10.62 -22.64 4.51
N GLY A 252 10.32 -21.85 5.54
CA GLY A 252 9.89 -20.47 5.36
C GLY A 252 8.60 -20.34 4.54
N PHE A 253 7.71 -21.35 4.58
CA PHE A 253 6.42 -21.37 3.89
C PHE A 253 5.39 -20.51 4.64
N ALA A 254 5.75 -19.30 5.07
CA ALA A 254 4.78 -18.38 5.62
C ALA A 254 3.85 -17.86 4.49
N ALA A 255 2.56 -17.86 4.76
CA ALA A 255 1.61 -17.10 3.97
C ALA A 255 1.76 -15.63 4.38
N GLY A 256 2.69 -14.93 3.74
CA GLY A 256 2.87 -13.49 3.91
C GLY A 256 2.13 -12.72 2.82
N TRP A 257 1.92 -11.43 3.04
CA TRP A 257 1.49 -10.51 1.99
C TRP A 257 2.69 -9.79 1.39
N TYR A 258 2.49 -9.32 0.17
CA TYR A 258 3.54 -8.73 -0.65
C TYR A 258 2.99 -7.48 -1.33
N ASP A 259 3.82 -6.46 -1.40
CA ASP A 259 3.54 -5.28 -2.18
C ASP A 259 4.26 -5.33 -3.52
N THR A 260 3.57 -4.90 -4.58
CA THR A 260 4.21 -4.53 -5.84
C THR A 260 4.66 -3.08 -5.75
N HIS A 261 5.98 -2.85 -5.84
CA HIS A 261 6.51 -1.52 -6.08
C HIS A 261 6.78 -1.34 -7.57
N ALA A 262 6.43 -0.18 -8.10
CA ALA A 262 6.64 0.16 -9.49
C ALA A 262 7.44 1.47 -9.64
N CYS A 263 8.29 1.57 -10.67
CA CYS A 263 8.98 2.80 -11.02
C CYS A 263 8.82 3.17 -12.50
N LEU A 264 8.72 4.47 -12.77
CA LEU A 264 8.74 5.02 -14.13
C LEU A 264 10.16 5.04 -14.69
N GLY A 265 10.30 4.61 -15.95
CA GLY A 265 11.57 4.63 -16.68
C GLY A 265 12.57 3.58 -16.19
N SER A 266 13.78 3.61 -16.76
CA SER A 266 14.82 2.64 -16.39
C SER A 266 15.24 2.81 -14.93
N PRO A 267 15.32 1.69 -14.17
CA PRO A 267 15.84 1.72 -12.80
C PRO A 267 17.25 2.32 -12.77
N GLY A 268 17.49 3.27 -11.87
CA GLY A 268 18.79 3.92 -11.70
C GLY A 268 19.11 5.07 -12.66
N GLY A 269 18.20 5.44 -13.58
CA GLY A 269 18.33 6.65 -14.38
C GLY A 269 18.04 7.90 -13.55
N ARG A 270 19.06 8.67 -13.18
CA ARG A 270 18.86 10.06 -12.72
C ARG A 270 18.27 10.84 -13.89
N MET A 271 17.12 11.51 -13.67
CA MET A 271 16.68 12.58 -14.57
C MET A 271 17.57 13.79 -14.43
#